data_c77ac80a51cd9dafa5c7d5665636e81f
#
_entry.id   c77ac80a51cd9dafa5c7d5665636e81f
#
_cell.length_a   1.000
_cell.length_b   1.000
_cell.length_c   1.000
_cell.angle_alpha   90.00
_cell.angle_beta   90.00
_cell.angle_gamma   90.00
#
_symmetry.space_group_name_H-M   'P 1'
#
loop_
_entity.id
_entity.type
_entity.pdbx_description
1 polymer ?
#
loop_
_entity_poly.entity_id
_entity_poly.type
_entity_poly.pdbx_seq_one_letter_code
_entity_poly.pdbx_strand_id
1 'polypeptide(L)'
;HSGIFDGAAIDATHVKAHRSAAGAKGAFAQAIGRSRGGRTTKVHGLVDDHGRPRVLLLSAGNINDISIAAALIQAAGPFRKLLADKGYDADHLRRLLAERGAEAVIPSTTSRRAPIPYDTLAYKDRNRVERMWCRLKDFRRVATRYDKLARNYLSSVLLAATCAYWLK
;
A
#
# COMPACT_ATOMS: atom_id res chain seq x y z
N HIS A 1 14.61 -0.94 -18.13
CA HIS A 1 15.19 0.21 -17.39
C HIS A 1 15.00 -0.02 -15.89
N SER A 2 16.04 -0.53 -15.22
CA SER A 2 16.18 -0.56 -13.76
C SER A 2 16.68 0.80 -13.27
N GLY A 3 15.96 1.88 -13.60
CA GLY A 3 16.29 3.22 -13.12
C GLY A 3 15.81 3.42 -11.68
N ILE A 4 16.60 4.13 -10.89
CA ILE A 4 16.17 4.68 -9.59
C ILE A 4 15.06 5.69 -9.90
N PHE A 5 13.86 5.51 -9.34
CA PHE A 5 12.82 6.53 -9.43
C PHE A 5 12.93 7.51 -8.27
N ASP A 6 12.53 8.76 -8.51
CA ASP A 6 12.83 9.85 -7.58
C ASP A 6 11.97 9.75 -6.32
N GLY A 7 10.68 9.53 -6.45
CA GLY A 7 9.76 9.43 -5.33
C GLY A 7 8.86 8.21 -5.37
N ALA A 8 8.75 7.51 -4.24
CA ALA A 8 7.75 6.48 -4.00
C ALA A 8 6.69 7.00 -3.04
N ALA A 9 5.44 6.58 -3.20
CA ALA A 9 4.42 6.80 -2.19
C ALA A 9 3.77 5.47 -1.80
N ILE A 10 3.56 5.26 -0.50
CA ILE A 10 2.87 4.07 0.01
C ILE A 10 1.59 4.43 0.74
N ASP A 11 0.62 3.55 0.62
CA ASP A 11 -0.64 3.61 1.36
C ASP A 11 -1.33 2.24 1.32
N ALA A 12 -2.39 2.09 2.11
CA ALA A 12 -3.23 0.90 2.11
C ALA A 12 -4.70 1.28 2.01
N THR A 13 -5.45 0.43 1.31
CA THR A 13 -6.90 0.60 1.22
C THR A 13 -7.64 -0.63 1.70
N HIS A 14 -8.74 -0.41 2.43
CA HIS A 14 -9.65 -1.47 2.83
C HIS A 14 -10.59 -1.85 1.70
N VAL A 15 -10.81 -3.15 1.55
CA VAL A 15 -11.77 -3.72 0.61
C VAL A 15 -12.70 -4.66 1.37
N LYS A 16 -14.00 -4.47 1.24
CA LYS A 16 -14.98 -5.39 1.80
C LYS A 16 -14.87 -6.77 1.17
N ALA A 17 -14.79 -7.80 2.00
CA ALA A 17 -14.90 -9.18 1.54
C ALA A 17 -16.39 -9.58 1.57
N HIS A 18 -16.95 -9.83 0.39
CA HIS A 18 -18.31 -10.34 0.26
C HIS A 18 -18.43 -11.70 0.96
N ARG A 19 -19.64 -12.07 1.39
CA ARG A 19 -19.88 -13.36 2.06
C ARG A 19 -19.36 -14.57 1.26
N SER A 20 -19.40 -14.51 -0.07
CA SER A 20 -18.88 -15.57 -0.96
C SER A 20 -17.35 -15.74 -0.87
N ALA A 21 -16.61 -14.72 -0.46
CA ALA A 21 -15.17 -14.79 -0.25
C ALA A 21 -14.82 -15.46 1.10
N ALA A 22 -15.79 -15.59 2.01
CA ALA A 22 -15.61 -16.25 3.30
C ALA A 22 -15.75 -17.77 3.17
N GLY A 23 -15.11 -18.53 4.07
CA GLY A 23 -15.28 -19.99 4.16
C GLY A 23 -14.20 -20.81 3.47
N ALA A 24 -13.14 -20.22 2.92
CA ALA A 24 -11.94 -20.98 2.58
C ALA A 24 -11.21 -21.40 3.87
N LYS A 25 -10.72 -22.64 3.92
CA LYS A 25 -9.85 -23.09 5.02
C LYS A 25 -8.63 -22.16 5.13
N GLY A 26 -8.25 -21.77 6.36
CA GLY A 26 -7.13 -20.89 6.58
C GLY A 26 -7.44 -19.41 6.32
N ALA A 27 -8.50 -18.87 6.94
CA ALA A 27 -8.95 -17.47 6.73
C ALA A 27 -7.82 -16.43 6.83
N PHE A 28 -6.86 -16.63 7.72
CA PHE A 28 -5.70 -15.75 7.86
C PHE A 28 -4.76 -15.85 6.64
N ALA A 29 -4.50 -17.07 6.15
CA ALA A 29 -3.71 -17.30 4.93
C ALA A 29 -4.40 -16.73 3.68
N GLN A 30 -5.73 -16.50 3.75
CA GLN A 30 -6.50 -15.89 2.66
C GLN A 30 -6.59 -14.35 2.75
N ALA A 31 -5.83 -13.71 3.64
CA ALA A 31 -5.82 -12.26 3.82
C ALA A 31 -7.23 -11.66 4.07
N ILE A 32 -8.05 -12.34 4.87
CA ILE A 32 -9.35 -11.84 5.34
C ILE A 32 -9.29 -11.71 6.86
N GLY A 33 -9.62 -10.54 7.39
CA GLY A 33 -9.69 -10.25 8.81
C GLY A 33 -10.93 -9.45 9.18
N ARG A 34 -11.25 -9.40 10.48
CA ARG A 34 -12.32 -8.55 11.00
C ARG A 34 -11.78 -7.17 11.33
N SER A 35 -12.31 -6.14 10.68
CA SER A 35 -12.13 -4.74 11.00
C SER A 35 -13.42 -4.15 11.55
N ARG A 36 -13.43 -2.87 11.91
CA ARG A 36 -14.66 -2.15 12.29
C ARG A 36 -15.75 -2.22 11.22
N GLY A 37 -15.36 -2.30 9.94
CA GLY A 37 -16.28 -2.44 8.79
C GLY A 37 -16.69 -3.89 8.47
N GLY A 38 -16.42 -4.85 9.35
CA GLY A 38 -16.71 -6.28 9.14
C GLY A 38 -15.53 -7.04 8.54
N ARG A 39 -15.81 -8.03 7.70
CA ARG A 39 -14.76 -8.82 7.03
C ARG A 39 -14.15 -8.01 5.90
N THR A 40 -12.85 -7.79 5.99
CA THR A 40 -12.10 -6.98 5.02
C THR A 40 -10.75 -7.59 4.68
N THR A 41 -10.27 -7.24 3.50
CA THR A 41 -8.89 -7.39 3.05
C THR A 41 -8.29 -6.00 2.92
N LYS A 42 -7.02 -5.82 3.25
CA LYS A 42 -6.28 -4.64 2.86
C LYS A 42 -5.46 -4.92 1.61
N VAL A 43 -5.47 -3.96 0.70
CA VAL A 43 -4.52 -3.90 -0.41
C VAL A 43 -3.53 -2.81 -0.07
N HIS A 44 -2.25 -3.17 0.02
CA HIS A 44 -1.14 -2.25 0.24
C HIS A 44 -0.49 -1.96 -1.10
N GLY A 45 -0.18 -0.71 -1.37
CA GLY A 45 0.40 -0.28 -2.63
C GLY A 45 1.58 0.64 -2.46
N LEU A 46 2.56 0.47 -3.32
CA LEU A 46 3.64 1.41 -3.56
C LEU A 46 3.57 1.86 -5.01
N VAL A 47 3.52 3.18 -5.21
CA VAL A 47 3.55 3.81 -6.53
C VAL A 47 4.86 4.56 -6.76
N ASP A 48 5.23 4.73 -8.03
CA ASP A 48 6.35 5.57 -8.44
C ASP A 48 5.95 7.07 -8.51
N ASP A 49 6.90 7.91 -8.91
CA ASP A 49 6.74 9.35 -9.08
C ASP A 49 5.73 9.77 -10.17
N HIS A 50 5.29 8.84 -11.00
CA HIS A 50 4.18 9.02 -11.95
C HIS A 50 2.84 8.48 -11.43
N GLY A 51 2.79 7.97 -10.19
CA GLY A 51 1.60 7.37 -9.58
C GLY A 51 1.27 5.98 -10.13
N ARG A 52 2.20 5.32 -10.82
CA ARG A 52 2.01 3.97 -11.36
C ARG A 52 2.31 2.93 -10.28
N PRO A 53 1.43 1.93 -10.06
CA PRO A 53 1.66 0.89 -9.08
C PRO A 53 2.87 0.02 -9.45
N ARG A 54 3.83 -0.04 -8.54
CA ARG A 54 5.06 -0.85 -8.66
C ARG A 54 4.93 -2.14 -7.87
N VAL A 55 4.34 -2.07 -6.69
CA VAL A 55 4.13 -3.21 -5.80
C VAL A 55 2.72 -3.15 -5.24
N LEU A 56 2.04 -4.28 -5.24
CA LEU A 56 0.72 -4.47 -4.62
C LEU A 56 0.76 -5.75 -3.79
N LEU A 57 0.42 -5.65 -2.50
CA LEU A 57 0.39 -6.77 -1.56
C LEU A 57 -0.96 -6.83 -0.84
N LEU A 58 -1.30 -7.98 -0.32
CA LEU A 58 -2.52 -8.18 0.48
C LEU A 58 -2.19 -8.49 1.94
N SER A 59 -3.05 -8.02 2.83
CA SER A 59 -3.11 -8.50 4.20
C SER A 59 -4.54 -8.64 4.69
N ALA A 60 -4.72 -9.32 5.82
CA ALA A 60 -6.00 -9.31 6.53
C ALA A 60 -6.32 -7.88 7.00
N GLY A 61 -7.60 -7.51 6.99
CA GLY A 61 -8.04 -6.14 7.25
C GLY A 61 -7.73 -5.59 8.64
N ASN A 62 -7.41 -6.45 9.59
CA ASN A 62 -7.02 -6.11 10.96
C ASN A 62 -5.48 -5.92 11.15
N ILE A 63 -4.68 -6.18 10.13
CA ILE A 63 -3.23 -5.99 10.20
C ILE A 63 -2.89 -4.51 10.05
N ASN A 64 -1.95 -4.02 10.85
CA ASN A 64 -1.46 -2.64 10.77
C ASN A 64 -0.65 -2.42 9.48
N ASP A 65 -0.84 -1.27 8.84
CA ASP A 65 -0.21 -0.96 7.55
C ASP A 65 1.31 -0.90 7.65
N ILE A 66 1.84 -0.39 8.77
CA ILE A 66 3.27 -0.33 9.06
C ILE A 66 3.95 -1.72 9.02
N SER A 67 3.22 -2.79 9.37
CA SER A 67 3.76 -4.15 9.38
C SER A 67 4.09 -4.68 7.97
N ILE A 68 3.47 -4.11 6.94
CA ILE A 68 3.67 -4.51 5.53
C ILE A 68 4.64 -3.57 4.81
N ALA A 69 4.94 -2.40 5.40
CA ALA A 69 5.76 -1.38 4.74
C ALA A 69 7.15 -1.87 4.32
N ALA A 70 7.83 -2.65 5.17
CA ALA A 70 9.15 -3.19 4.84
C ALA A 70 9.11 -4.11 3.61
N ALA A 71 8.10 -4.96 3.49
CA ALA A 71 7.93 -5.86 2.35
C ALA A 71 7.66 -5.07 1.04
N LEU A 72 6.83 -4.01 1.10
CA LEU A 72 6.61 -3.12 -0.05
C LEU A 72 7.92 -2.46 -0.51
N ILE A 73 8.68 -1.91 0.44
CA ILE A 73 9.94 -1.21 0.17
C ILE A 73 10.97 -2.15 -0.43
N GLN A 74 11.08 -3.37 0.12
CA GLN A 74 12.03 -4.38 -0.40
C GLN A 74 11.69 -4.80 -1.83
N ALA A 75 10.41 -4.98 -2.14
CA ALA A 75 9.96 -5.40 -3.46
C ALA A 75 10.00 -4.27 -4.52
N ALA A 76 10.02 -3.01 -4.11
CA ALA A 76 9.91 -1.87 -5.02
C ALA A 76 11.19 -1.55 -5.82
N GLY A 77 12.34 -2.05 -5.38
CA GLY A 77 13.63 -1.62 -5.92
C GLY A 77 14.09 -0.27 -5.34
N PRO A 78 15.10 0.39 -5.94
CA PRO A 78 15.68 1.62 -5.42
C PRO A 78 14.83 2.85 -5.74
N PHE A 79 14.70 3.77 -4.77
CA PHE A 79 14.08 5.08 -4.89
C PHE A 79 14.78 6.06 -3.93
N ARG A 80 14.61 7.37 -4.14
CA ARG A 80 15.29 8.41 -3.34
C ARG A 80 14.45 8.92 -2.17
N LYS A 81 13.12 8.96 -2.31
CA LYS A 81 12.20 9.46 -1.28
C LYS A 81 11.02 8.52 -1.11
N LEU A 82 10.58 8.33 0.14
CA LEU A 82 9.34 7.62 0.45
C LEU A 82 8.35 8.57 1.12
N LEU A 83 7.20 8.73 0.49
CA LEU A 83 6.07 9.51 0.99
C LEU A 83 5.05 8.56 1.63
N ALA A 84 4.72 8.81 2.88
CA ALA A 84 3.69 8.03 3.59
C ALA A 84 2.97 8.91 4.62
N ASP A 85 1.80 8.49 5.06
CA ASP A 85 1.10 9.20 6.12
C ASP A 85 1.74 8.98 7.50
N LYS A 86 1.24 9.69 8.51
CA LYS A 86 1.73 9.58 9.90
C LYS A 86 1.57 8.18 10.51
N GLY A 87 0.71 7.33 9.96
CA GLY A 87 0.55 5.94 10.39
C GLY A 87 1.78 5.09 10.10
N TYR A 88 2.66 5.56 9.23
CA TYR A 88 3.95 4.94 8.93
C TYR A 88 5.13 5.57 9.70
N ASP A 89 4.88 6.49 10.63
CA ASP A 89 5.93 7.11 11.44
C ASP A 89 6.44 6.16 12.53
N ALA A 90 7.33 5.27 12.16
CA ALA A 90 7.98 4.33 13.06
C ALA A 90 9.51 4.35 12.88
N ASP A 91 10.26 4.28 13.99
CA ASP A 91 11.72 4.39 13.95
C ASP A 91 12.38 3.27 13.15
N HIS A 92 11.82 2.06 13.19
CA HIS A 92 12.34 0.94 12.39
C HIS A 92 12.17 1.19 10.90
N LEU A 93 11.07 1.83 10.45
CA LEU A 93 10.86 2.16 9.05
C LEU A 93 11.81 3.28 8.61
N ARG A 94 11.97 4.32 9.43
CA ARG A 94 12.92 5.41 9.14
C ARG A 94 14.36 4.91 9.05
N ARG A 95 14.77 3.99 9.93
CA ARG A 95 16.09 3.33 9.85
C ARG A 95 16.25 2.54 8.57
N LEU A 96 15.26 1.71 8.20
CA LEU A 96 15.28 0.96 6.95
C LEU A 96 15.45 1.88 5.73
N LEU A 97 14.78 3.02 5.70
CA LEU A 97 14.91 4.00 4.62
C LEU A 97 16.31 4.64 4.61
N ALA A 98 16.83 5.04 5.77
CA ALA A 98 18.17 5.60 5.89
C ALA A 98 19.26 4.62 5.43
N GLU A 99 19.17 3.35 5.83
CA GLU A 99 20.07 2.27 5.38
C GLU A 99 20.04 2.07 3.86
N ARG A 100 18.92 2.37 3.23
CA ARG A 100 18.75 2.32 1.76
C ARG A 100 19.13 3.62 1.05
N GLY A 101 19.56 4.65 1.80
CA GLY A 101 19.84 5.97 1.26
C GLY A 101 18.60 6.73 0.77
N ALA A 102 17.42 6.39 1.29
CA ALA A 102 16.16 7.02 0.92
C ALA A 102 15.68 7.99 2.01
N GLU A 103 15.20 9.16 1.61
CA GLU A 103 14.60 10.15 2.49
C GLU A 103 13.18 9.74 2.92
N ALA A 104 12.88 9.84 4.21
CA ALA A 104 11.54 9.60 4.74
C ALA A 104 10.72 10.90 4.77
N VAL A 105 9.80 11.06 3.82
CA VAL A 105 8.84 12.18 3.77
C VAL A 105 7.55 11.75 4.48
N ILE A 106 7.62 11.67 5.81
CA ILE A 106 6.58 11.12 6.68
C ILE A 106 6.31 12.11 7.82
N PRO A 107 5.09 12.61 7.99
CA PRO A 107 4.73 13.43 9.15
C PRO A 107 4.89 12.65 10.45
N SER A 108 5.32 13.35 11.50
CA SER A 108 5.41 12.74 12.82
C SER A 108 4.03 12.47 13.43
N THR A 109 3.92 11.36 14.16
CA THR A 109 2.75 11.11 15.00
C THR A 109 2.69 12.10 16.18
N THR A 110 1.50 12.36 16.67
CA THR A 110 1.29 13.25 17.84
C THR A 110 1.89 12.70 19.14
N SER A 111 2.15 11.40 19.21
CA SER A 111 2.79 10.75 20.35
C SER A 111 4.31 10.89 20.38
N ARG A 112 4.92 11.36 19.28
CA ARG A 112 6.36 11.58 19.21
C ARG A 112 6.76 12.83 20.01
N ARG A 113 7.65 12.69 21.00
CA ARG A 113 8.10 13.82 21.85
C ARG A 113 8.80 14.93 21.06
N ALA A 114 9.64 14.55 20.09
CA ALA A 114 10.34 15.48 19.21
C ALA A 114 9.90 15.21 17.75
N PRO A 115 9.10 16.09 17.15
CA PRO A 115 8.71 15.96 15.74
C PRO A 115 9.94 15.96 14.84
N ILE A 116 9.93 15.09 13.85
CA ILE A 116 11.00 14.99 12.82
C ILE A 116 10.58 15.85 11.64
N PRO A 117 11.39 16.85 11.25
CA PRO A 117 11.11 17.64 10.04
C PRO A 117 11.05 16.75 8.79
N TYR A 118 10.23 17.12 7.84
CA TYR A 118 10.09 16.44 6.55
C TYR A 118 9.77 17.46 5.45
N ASP A 119 10.01 17.11 4.21
CA ASP A 119 9.72 17.94 3.03
C ASP A 119 8.20 18.04 2.82
N THR A 120 7.61 19.14 3.29
CA THR A 120 6.15 19.39 3.19
C THR A 120 5.70 19.67 1.75
N LEU A 121 6.58 20.15 0.88
CA LEU A 121 6.27 20.35 -0.54
C LEU A 121 6.20 19.01 -1.26
N ALA A 122 7.21 18.17 -1.10
CA ALA A 122 7.20 16.82 -1.65
C ALA A 122 6.04 15.99 -1.11
N TYR A 123 5.65 16.18 0.15
CA TYR A 123 4.54 15.45 0.77
C TYR A 123 3.20 15.59 0.03
N LYS A 124 2.97 16.70 -0.67
CA LYS A 124 1.76 16.91 -1.48
C LYS A 124 1.60 15.85 -2.57
N ASP A 125 2.70 15.30 -3.06
CA ASP A 125 2.72 14.25 -4.08
C ASP A 125 2.25 12.89 -3.56
N ARG A 126 2.05 12.73 -2.23
CA ARG A 126 1.45 11.53 -1.65
C ARG A 126 0.04 11.25 -2.21
N ASN A 127 -0.67 12.27 -2.67
CA ASN A 127 -1.98 12.09 -3.28
C ASN A 127 -1.97 11.18 -4.52
N ARG A 128 -0.80 10.88 -5.09
CA ARG A 128 -0.64 9.98 -6.25
C ARG A 128 -1.11 8.56 -5.90
N VAL A 129 -0.78 8.06 -4.70
CA VAL A 129 -1.24 6.74 -4.26
C VAL A 129 -2.74 6.72 -3.98
N GLU A 130 -3.31 7.80 -3.46
CA GLU A 130 -4.76 7.93 -3.27
C GLU A 130 -5.50 7.91 -4.60
N ARG A 131 -5.01 8.65 -5.61
CA ARG A 131 -5.57 8.64 -6.96
C ARG A 131 -5.47 7.27 -7.61
N MET A 132 -4.37 6.53 -7.35
CA MET A 132 -4.26 5.15 -7.81
C MET A 132 -5.39 4.30 -7.22
N TRP A 133 -5.68 4.40 -5.92
CA TRP A 133 -6.79 3.67 -5.31
C TRP A 133 -8.14 4.02 -5.90
N CYS A 134 -8.42 5.30 -6.14
CA CYS A 134 -9.65 5.73 -6.81
C CYS A 134 -9.80 5.03 -8.16
N ARG A 135 -8.77 5.10 -8.99
CA ARG A 135 -8.77 4.50 -10.34
C ARG A 135 -8.89 2.97 -10.33
N LEU A 136 -8.21 2.29 -9.40
CA LEU A 136 -8.33 0.83 -9.29
C LEU A 136 -9.70 0.39 -8.79
N LYS A 137 -10.36 1.19 -7.95
CA LYS A 137 -11.71 0.89 -7.44
C LYS A 137 -12.83 1.12 -8.46
N ASP A 138 -12.57 1.74 -9.61
CA ASP A 138 -13.50 1.76 -10.74
C ASP A 138 -13.77 0.33 -11.25
N PHE A 139 -12.83 -0.58 -11.06
CA PHE A 139 -13.03 -2.01 -11.30
C PHE A 139 -13.81 -2.63 -10.14
N ARG A 140 -15.08 -2.99 -10.33
CA ARG A 140 -15.97 -3.51 -9.27
C ARG A 140 -15.39 -4.70 -8.50
N ARG A 141 -14.66 -5.60 -9.17
CA ARG A 141 -14.02 -6.76 -8.54
C ARG A 141 -12.81 -6.40 -7.68
N VAL A 142 -12.21 -5.22 -7.88
CA VAL A 142 -11.20 -4.65 -7.01
C VAL A 142 -11.84 -3.93 -5.83
N ALA A 143 -12.91 -3.16 -6.08
CA ALA A 143 -13.61 -2.41 -5.04
C ALA A 143 -14.31 -3.29 -3.99
N THR A 144 -14.74 -4.50 -4.39
CA THR A 144 -15.33 -5.52 -3.49
C THR A 144 -14.73 -6.88 -3.82
N ARG A 145 -14.21 -7.56 -2.81
CA ARG A 145 -13.61 -8.87 -2.97
C ARG A 145 -14.67 -9.98 -2.93
N TYR A 146 -14.80 -10.72 -4.02
CA TYR A 146 -15.64 -11.92 -4.14
C TYR A 146 -14.83 -13.21 -4.13
N ASP A 147 -13.54 -13.14 -4.40
CA ASP A 147 -12.65 -14.29 -4.52
C ASP A 147 -12.30 -14.88 -3.17
N LYS A 148 -12.50 -16.18 -3.01
CA LYS A 148 -12.14 -16.92 -1.78
C LYS A 148 -10.62 -16.92 -1.57
N LEU A 149 -9.86 -17.21 -2.63
CA LEU A 149 -8.41 -17.32 -2.55
C LEU A 149 -7.75 -15.93 -2.70
N ALA A 150 -6.83 -15.61 -1.78
CA ALA A 150 -6.08 -14.36 -1.80
C ALA A 150 -5.34 -14.15 -3.12
N ARG A 151 -4.70 -15.22 -3.64
CA ARG A 151 -3.97 -15.17 -4.92
C ARG A 151 -4.87 -14.76 -6.10
N ASN A 152 -6.11 -15.26 -6.16
CA ASN A 152 -7.03 -14.92 -7.25
C ASN A 152 -7.46 -13.46 -7.17
N TYR A 153 -7.74 -12.98 -5.94
CA TYR A 153 -8.05 -11.58 -5.73
C TYR A 153 -6.86 -10.67 -6.06
N LEU A 154 -5.64 -11.04 -5.62
CA LEU A 154 -4.43 -10.29 -5.99
C LEU A 154 -4.21 -10.25 -7.51
N SER A 155 -4.41 -11.37 -8.21
CA SER A 155 -4.33 -11.42 -9.67
C SER A 155 -5.33 -10.46 -10.34
N SER A 156 -6.55 -10.35 -9.80
CA SER A 156 -7.54 -9.38 -10.30
C SER A 156 -7.10 -7.93 -10.08
N VAL A 157 -6.50 -7.63 -8.91
CA VAL A 157 -5.96 -6.30 -8.61
C VAL A 157 -4.78 -5.95 -9.52
N LEU A 158 -3.86 -6.90 -9.73
CA LEU A 158 -2.71 -6.73 -10.61
C LEU A 158 -3.13 -6.53 -12.07
N LEU A 159 -4.11 -7.30 -12.54
CA LEU A 159 -4.65 -7.14 -13.89
C LEU A 159 -5.29 -5.76 -14.09
N ALA A 160 -6.10 -5.32 -13.13
CA ALA A 160 -6.69 -3.98 -13.15
C ALA A 160 -5.60 -2.89 -13.18
N ALA A 161 -4.54 -3.05 -12.37
CA ALA A 161 -3.41 -2.13 -12.36
C ALA A 161 -2.67 -2.11 -13.71
N THR A 162 -2.47 -3.27 -14.32
CA THR A 162 -1.85 -3.38 -15.64
C THR A 162 -2.70 -2.68 -16.70
N CYS A 163 -4.01 -2.96 -16.74
CA CYS A 163 -4.92 -2.30 -17.68
C CYS A 163 -4.98 -0.78 -17.48
N ALA A 164 -4.99 -0.32 -16.24
CA ALA A 164 -5.13 1.10 -15.93
C ALA A 164 -3.87 1.94 -16.18
N TYR A 165 -2.68 1.35 -16.06
CA TYR A 165 -1.43 2.11 -16.01
C TYR A 165 -0.35 1.67 -17.01
N TRP A 166 -0.42 0.46 -17.55
CA TRP A 166 0.65 -0.12 -18.36
C TRP A 166 0.23 -0.49 -19.77
N LEU A 167 -1.07 -0.69 -20.01
CA LEU A 167 -1.61 -0.88 -21.36
C LEU A 167 -2.11 0.48 -21.88
N LYS A 168 -1.45 0.99 -22.88
CA LYS A 168 -1.86 2.16 -23.67
C LYS A 168 -2.10 1.75 -25.11
#